data_0bd9c6d709da8e9505a4ac7f5e30e616
#
_entry.id   0bd9c6d709da8e9505a4ac7f5e30e616
#
_cell.length_a   1.000
_cell.length_b   1.000
_cell.length_c   1.000
_cell.angle_alpha   90.00
_cell.angle_beta   90.00
_cell.angle_gamma   90.00
#
_symmetry.space_group_name_H-M   'P 1'
#
loop_
_entity.id
_entity.type
_entity.pdbx_description
1 polymer ?
#
loop_
_entity_poly.entity_id
_entity_poly.type
_entity_poly.pdbx_seq_one_letter_code
_entity_poly.pdbx_strand_id
1 'polypeptide(L)'
;RCRLVGSEMCIRDRINTIKETELIKCRIELISHWKTLYGSVPNDHVVEASMDWFERDIWPNLDGTENLPFTWSAANKLMSELCPFWIKKNPSLEIVLLMIGVLEDPFATSDLINRIPTLMRRFVSRFKRNNRSNSFETLDSTMTVHGALKLLNLSTSAGSAHTFRKIREAYKSIALETHPDAGGSTDQMRKLNEAYQLLKNLYRN
;
A
#
# COMPACT_ATOMS: atom_id res chain seq x y z
N ARG A 1 -22.24 48.28 3.08
CA ARG A 1 -20.98 47.67 3.59
C ARG A 1 -21.16 46.16 3.72
N CYS A 2 -21.17 45.48 2.58
CA CYS A 2 -21.05 44.03 2.51
C CYS A 2 -19.56 43.73 2.29
N ARG A 3 -18.87 43.35 3.33
CA ARG A 3 -17.55 42.75 3.29
C ARG A 3 -17.60 41.48 4.15
N LEU A 4 -17.16 40.38 3.57
CA LEU A 4 -16.91 39.08 4.20
C LEU A 4 -17.99 37.96 4.06
N VAL A 5 -18.68 37.87 2.91
CA VAL A 5 -19.41 36.62 2.56
C VAL A 5 -19.05 36.16 1.15
N GLY A 6 -18.06 36.79 0.49
CA GLY A 6 -17.80 36.57 -0.94
C GLY A 6 -16.74 35.54 -1.32
N SER A 7 -15.94 35.03 -0.38
CA SER A 7 -14.85 34.12 -0.76
C SER A 7 -15.21 32.63 -0.78
N GLU A 8 -16.10 32.18 0.10
CA GLU A 8 -16.50 30.77 0.13
C GLU A 8 -17.50 30.42 -0.99
N MET A 9 -18.35 31.36 -1.38
CA MET A 9 -19.29 31.15 -2.49
C MET A 9 -18.60 31.09 -3.86
N CYS A 10 -17.50 31.83 -4.05
CA CYS A 10 -16.72 31.81 -5.30
C CYS A 10 -15.88 30.53 -5.52
N ILE A 11 -15.53 29.82 -4.47
CA ILE A 11 -14.77 28.54 -4.56
C ILE A 11 -15.73 27.42 -4.96
N ARG A 12 -16.92 27.39 -4.40
CA ARG A 12 -17.95 26.37 -4.67
C ARG A 12 -18.49 26.44 -6.12
N ASP A 13 -18.59 27.62 -6.71
CA ASP A 13 -19.04 27.81 -8.10
C ASP A 13 -17.99 27.47 -9.16
N ARG A 14 -16.73 27.27 -8.78
CA ARG A 14 -15.63 26.90 -9.69
C ARG A 14 -15.29 25.41 -9.67
N ILE A 15 -15.85 24.65 -8.74
CA ILE A 15 -15.68 23.19 -8.76
C ILE A 15 -16.59 22.67 -9.87
N ASN A 16 -16.01 22.26 -11.00
CA ASN A 16 -16.71 21.49 -12.02
C ASN A 16 -17.23 20.22 -11.35
N THR A 17 -18.51 20.21 -10.98
CA THR A 17 -19.15 19.03 -10.41
C THR A 17 -19.00 17.89 -11.39
N ILE A 18 -18.31 16.84 -10.99
CA ILE A 18 -18.12 15.66 -11.82
C ILE A 18 -19.52 15.12 -12.16
N LYS A 19 -19.76 14.90 -13.44
CA LYS A 19 -21.01 14.27 -13.88
C LYS A 19 -21.03 12.80 -13.45
N GLU A 20 -22.20 12.30 -13.09
CA GLU A 20 -22.36 10.89 -12.70
C GLU A 20 -21.81 9.93 -13.75
N THR A 21 -22.02 10.25 -15.04
CA THR A 21 -21.51 9.46 -16.17
C THR A 21 -19.99 9.38 -16.21
N GLU A 22 -19.28 10.42 -15.79
CA GLU A 22 -17.82 10.46 -15.71
C GLU A 22 -17.31 9.61 -14.55
N LEU A 23 -17.96 9.68 -13.39
CA LEU A 23 -17.66 8.82 -12.25
C LEU A 23 -17.78 7.33 -12.60
N ILE A 24 -18.84 6.96 -13.31
CA ILE A 24 -19.08 5.57 -13.75
C ILE A 24 -17.96 5.14 -14.72
N LYS A 25 -17.61 5.98 -15.70
CA LYS A 25 -16.50 5.69 -16.63
C LYS A 25 -15.18 5.51 -15.91
N CYS A 26 -14.84 6.41 -14.98
CA CYS A 26 -13.61 6.31 -14.20
C CYS A 26 -13.55 5.01 -13.37
N ARG A 27 -14.67 4.58 -12.78
CA ARG A 27 -14.74 3.30 -12.04
C ARG A 27 -14.48 2.09 -12.95
N ILE A 28 -15.12 2.06 -14.12
CA ILE A 28 -14.92 0.98 -15.10
C ILE A 28 -13.46 0.95 -15.55
N GLU A 29 -12.87 2.10 -15.83
CA GLU A 29 -11.48 2.22 -16.25
C GLU A 29 -10.50 1.75 -15.16
N LEU A 30 -10.74 2.10 -13.89
CA LEU A 30 -9.93 1.63 -12.76
C LEU A 30 -9.92 0.11 -12.65
N ILE A 31 -11.10 -0.53 -12.74
CA ILE A 31 -11.23 -2.00 -12.69
C ILE A 31 -10.54 -2.63 -13.91
N SER A 32 -10.75 -2.07 -15.11
CA SER A 32 -10.14 -2.54 -16.35
C SER A 32 -8.62 -2.48 -16.27
N HIS A 33 -8.08 -1.35 -15.80
CA HIS A 33 -6.65 -1.16 -15.64
C HIS A 33 -6.03 -2.15 -14.64
N TRP A 34 -6.70 -2.37 -13.51
CA TRP A 34 -6.28 -3.39 -12.53
C TRP A 34 -6.26 -4.80 -13.15
N LYS A 35 -7.33 -5.19 -13.86
CA LYS A 35 -7.41 -6.49 -14.52
C LYS A 35 -6.31 -6.68 -15.58
N THR A 36 -5.95 -5.62 -16.30
CA THR A 36 -4.85 -5.65 -17.26
C THR A 36 -3.51 -5.91 -16.59
N LEU A 37 -3.29 -5.37 -15.38
CA LEU A 37 -2.03 -5.53 -14.64
C LEU A 37 -1.90 -6.88 -13.93
N TYR A 38 -3.01 -7.43 -13.42
CA TYR A 38 -2.99 -8.58 -12.51
C TYR A 38 -3.83 -9.78 -12.98
N GLY A 39 -4.61 -9.66 -14.05
CA GLY A 39 -5.44 -10.73 -14.62
C GLY A 39 -6.65 -11.14 -13.75
N SER A 40 -6.84 -10.52 -12.59
CA SER A 40 -7.88 -10.88 -11.61
C SER A 40 -8.58 -9.64 -11.05
N VAL A 41 -9.71 -9.85 -10.37
CA VAL A 41 -10.38 -8.78 -9.59
C VAL A 41 -9.59 -8.50 -8.30
N PRO A 42 -9.63 -7.26 -7.78
CA PRO A 42 -9.05 -6.93 -6.50
C PRO A 42 -9.67 -7.79 -5.38
N ASN A 43 -8.83 -8.39 -4.55
CA ASN A 43 -9.24 -9.12 -3.36
C ASN A 43 -9.28 -8.20 -2.13
N ASP A 44 -9.77 -8.69 -1.00
CA ASP A 44 -9.92 -7.90 0.23
C ASP A 44 -8.60 -7.30 0.71
N HIS A 45 -7.50 -8.04 0.59
CA HIS A 45 -6.16 -7.55 0.96
C HIS A 45 -5.72 -6.33 0.11
N VAL A 46 -6.08 -6.29 -1.18
CA VAL A 46 -5.81 -5.12 -2.04
C VAL A 46 -6.66 -3.94 -1.62
N VAL A 47 -7.92 -4.18 -1.22
CA VAL A 47 -8.82 -3.13 -0.72
C VAL A 47 -8.28 -2.57 0.59
N GLU A 48 -7.91 -3.41 1.55
CA GLU A 48 -7.28 -3.01 2.81
C GLU A 48 -6.02 -2.18 2.56
N ALA A 49 -5.12 -2.63 1.69
CA ALA A 49 -3.91 -1.89 1.34
C ALA A 49 -4.20 -0.53 0.70
N SER A 50 -5.29 -0.41 -0.07
CA SER A 50 -5.71 0.87 -0.65
C SER A 50 -6.27 1.82 0.42
N MET A 51 -6.98 1.29 1.41
CA MET A 51 -7.46 2.04 2.56
C MET A 51 -6.31 2.52 3.45
N ASP A 52 -5.33 1.66 3.75
CA ASP A 52 -4.11 2.02 4.47
C ASP A 52 -3.33 3.14 3.76
N TRP A 53 -3.25 3.06 2.43
CA TRP A 53 -2.63 4.12 1.65
C TRP A 53 -3.39 5.43 1.76
N PHE A 54 -4.71 5.39 1.65
CA PHE A 54 -5.56 6.57 1.78
C PHE A 54 -5.39 7.21 3.17
N GLU A 55 -5.48 6.41 4.24
CA GLU A 55 -5.37 6.87 5.63
C GLU A 55 -4.03 7.51 5.94
N ARG A 56 -2.93 6.84 5.59
CA ARG A 56 -1.60 7.23 6.06
C ARG A 56 -0.91 8.27 5.21
N ASP A 57 -1.10 8.21 3.88
CA ASP A 57 -0.31 9.03 2.96
C ASP A 57 -1.12 10.15 2.31
N ILE A 58 -2.42 9.95 2.14
CA ILE A 58 -3.27 10.89 1.41
C ILE A 58 -4.05 11.77 2.38
N TRP A 59 -4.79 11.16 3.30
CA TRP A 59 -5.68 11.86 4.21
C TRP A 59 -5.03 13.01 4.98
N PRO A 60 -3.84 12.86 5.58
CA PRO A 60 -3.21 13.95 6.32
C PRO A 60 -2.79 15.15 5.48
N ASN A 61 -2.74 14.98 4.16
CA ASN A 61 -2.30 16.01 3.21
C ASN A 61 -3.46 16.64 2.41
N LEU A 62 -4.71 16.26 2.71
CA LEU A 62 -5.88 16.85 2.07
C LEU A 62 -6.30 18.15 2.77
N ASP A 63 -6.72 19.13 1.98
CA ASP A 63 -7.28 20.36 2.53
C ASP A 63 -8.58 20.08 3.30
N GLY A 64 -8.68 20.63 4.51
CA GLY A 64 -9.87 20.48 5.38
C GLY A 64 -9.93 19.17 6.17
N THR A 65 -8.86 18.38 6.18
CA THR A 65 -8.73 17.17 7.03
C THR A 65 -7.74 17.33 8.18
N GLU A 66 -7.16 18.52 8.35
CA GLU A 66 -6.16 18.80 9.38
C GLU A 66 -6.70 18.41 10.77
N ASN A 67 -5.96 17.53 11.44
CA ASN A 67 -6.29 17.00 12.78
C ASN A 67 -7.57 16.14 12.86
N LEU A 68 -8.18 15.76 11.73
CA LEU A 68 -9.30 14.84 11.72
C LEU A 68 -8.79 13.40 11.56
N PRO A 69 -9.18 12.49 12.46
CA PRO A 69 -8.86 11.07 12.29
C PRO A 69 -9.54 10.54 11.02
N PHE A 70 -8.82 9.71 10.28
CA PHE A 70 -9.40 9.05 9.12
C PHE A 70 -10.55 8.12 9.55
N THR A 71 -11.68 8.29 8.92
CA THR A 71 -12.79 7.33 8.95
C THR A 71 -13.41 7.26 7.57
N TRP A 72 -13.86 6.08 7.17
CA TRP A 72 -14.54 5.92 5.88
C TRP A 72 -15.80 6.81 5.76
N SER A 73 -16.46 7.05 6.89
CA SER A 73 -17.62 7.96 6.96
C SER A 73 -17.22 9.40 6.70
N ALA A 74 -16.10 9.88 7.25
CA ALA A 74 -15.58 11.24 7.02
C ALA A 74 -15.18 11.42 5.56
N ALA A 75 -14.48 10.46 4.98
CA ALA A 75 -14.10 10.47 3.57
C ALA A 75 -15.33 10.51 2.63
N ASN A 76 -16.36 9.72 2.92
CA ASN A 76 -17.63 9.76 2.18
C ASN A 76 -18.34 11.10 2.34
N LYS A 77 -18.27 11.74 3.50
CA LYS A 77 -18.87 13.07 3.73
C LYS A 77 -18.21 14.13 2.86
N LEU A 78 -16.87 14.21 2.88
CA LEU A 78 -16.12 15.13 2.01
C LEU A 78 -16.40 14.88 0.54
N MET A 79 -16.43 13.62 0.13
CA MET A 79 -16.76 13.27 -1.26
C MET A 79 -18.17 13.70 -1.66
N SER A 80 -19.15 13.60 -0.74
CA SER A 80 -20.55 14.04 -0.99
C SER A 80 -20.68 15.56 -1.10
N GLU A 81 -19.79 16.31 -0.46
CA GLU A 81 -19.74 17.77 -0.57
C GLU A 81 -19.22 18.22 -1.95
N LEU A 82 -18.28 17.48 -2.53
CA LEU A 82 -17.70 17.75 -3.84
C LEU A 82 -18.52 17.16 -5.00
N CYS A 83 -19.13 16.00 -4.76
CA CYS A 83 -19.88 15.24 -5.77
C CYS A 83 -21.31 14.97 -5.29
N PRO A 84 -22.32 15.79 -5.70
CA PRO A 84 -23.72 15.62 -5.28
C PRO A 84 -24.31 14.24 -5.59
N PHE A 85 -23.81 13.57 -6.64
CA PHE A 85 -24.24 12.22 -7.04
C PHE A 85 -23.47 11.09 -6.36
N TRP A 86 -22.63 11.42 -5.38
CA TRP A 86 -21.88 10.41 -4.67
C TRP A 86 -22.78 9.55 -3.80
N ILE A 87 -22.87 8.27 -4.13
CA ILE A 87 -23.58 7.29 -3.32
C ILE A 87 -22.58 6.66 -2.37
N LYS A 88 -22.86 6.75 -1.07
CA LYS A 88 -22.06 6.08 -0.04
C LYS A 88 -22.06 4.57 -0.30
N LYS A 89 -20.87 4.01 -0.53
CA LYS A 89 -20.65 2.58 -0.78
C LYS A 89 -19.63 2.01 0.18
N ASN A 90 -19.63 0.69 0.27
CA ASN A 90 -18.55 -0.02 0.95
C ASN A 90 -17.23 0.21 0.22
N PRO A 91 -16.09 0.19 0.92
CA PRO A 91 -14.79 0.37 0.30
C PRO A 91 -14.54 -0.75 -0.71
N SER A 92 -14.08 -0.35 -1.89
CA SER A 92 -13.54 -1.21 -2.95
C SER A 92 -12.40 -0.47 -3.62
N LEU A 93 -11.48 -1.17 -4.28
CA LEU A 93 -10.28 -0.54 -4.85
C LEU A 93 -10.63 0.65 -5.75
N GLU A 94 -11.60 0.47 -6.65
CA GLU A 94 -12.00 1.53 -7.57
C GLU A 94 -12.66 2.72 -6.87
N ILE A 95 -13.39 2.47 -5.76
CA ILE A 95 -14.02 3.55 -4.98
C ILE A 95 -12.96 4.34 -4.22
N VAL A 96 -12.01 3.64 -3.57
CA VAL A 96 -10.93 4.28 -2.82
C VAL A 96 -10.06 5.13 -3.73
N LEU A 97 -9.60 4.57 -4.86
CA LEU A 97 -8.76 5.30 -5.82
C LEU A 97 -9.51 6.48 -6.46
N LEU A 98 -10.80 6.31 -6.75
CA LEU A 98 -11.62 7.40 -7.27
C LEU A 98 -11.72 8.55 -6.26
N MET A 99 -11.98 8.24 -4.98
CA MET A 99 -12.02 9.24 -3.92
C MET A 99 -10.67 9.97 -3.79
N ILE A 100 -9.56 9.24 -3.77
CA ILE A 100 -8.22 9.82 -3.74
C ILE A 100 -8.04 10.81 -4.91
N GLY A 101 -8.37 10.38 -6.13
CA GLY A 101 -8.20 11.21 -7.32
C GLY A 101 -9.03 12.50 -7.30
N VAL A 102 -10.23 12.46 -6.72
CA VAL A 102 -11.11 13.63 -6.59
C VAL A 102 -10.66 14.54 -5.44
N LEU A 103 -10.35 13.96 -4.28
CA LEU A 103 -10.03 14.72 -3.08
C LEU A 103 -8.64 15.38 -3.16
N GLU A 104 -7.65 14.76 -3.82
CA GLU A 104 -6.33 15.37 -4.04
C GLU A 104 -6.38 16.59 -4.97
N ASP A 105 -7.31 16.60 -5.93
CA ASP A 105 -7.42 17.70 -6.87
C ASP A 105 -8.88 17.88 -7.32
N PRO A 106 -9.68 18.58 -6.50
CA PRO A 106 -11.10 18.81 -6.79
C PRO A 106 -11.34 19.66 -8.04
N PHE A 107 -10.34 20.42 -8.50
CA PHE A 107 -10.46 21.32 -9.65
C PHE A 107 -10.17 20.60 -10.99
N ALA A 108 -9.38 19.53 -10.99
CA ALA A 108 -9.05 18.74 -12.18
C ALA A 108 -9.92 17.49 -12.33
N THR A 109 -11.16 17.55 -11.89
CA THR A 109 -12.10 16.41 -11.93
C THR A 109 -12.51 16.03 -13.34
N SER A 110 -12.56 16.99 -14.27
CA SER A 110 -12.83 16.74 -15.70
C SER A 110 -11.73 15.90 -16.37
N ASP A 111 -10.52 15.93 -15.84
CA ASP A 111 -9.36 15.19 -16.36
C ASP A 111 -9.04 13.91 -15.57
N LEU A 112 -9.92 13.53 -14.66
CA LEU A 112 -9.71 12.40 -13.75
C LEU A 112 -9.44 11.10 -14.50
N ILE A 113 -10.12 10.86 -15.62
CA ILE A 113 -9.94 9.64 -16.41
C ILE A 113 -8.49 9.50 -16.94
N ASN A 114 -7.86 10.61 -17.34
CA ASN A 114 -6.47 10.63 -17.80
C ASN A 114 -5.46 10.46 -16.65
N ARG A 115 -5.87 10.74 -15.42
CA ARG A 115 -5.07 10.58 -14.21
C ARG A 115 -5.11 9.17 -13.64
N ILE A 116 -6.07 8.32 -14.03
CA ILE A 116 -6.23 6.94 -13.55
C ILE A 116 -4.95 6.11 -13.69
N PRO A 117 -4.23 6.08 -14.83
CA PRO A 117 -2.99 5.31 -14.93
C PRO A 117 -1.93 5.75 -13.93
N THR A 118 -1.85 7.05 -13.64
CA THR A 118 -0.90 7.60 -12.67
C THR A 118 -1.28 7.24 -11.24
N LEU A 119 -2.55 7.36 -10.87
CA LEU A 119 -3.07 6.93 -9.57
C LEU A 119 -2.83 5.45 -9.34
N MET A 120 -3.17 4.61 -10.32
CA MET A 120 -2.93 3.18 -10.25
C MET A 120 -1.44 2.85 -10.10
N ARG A 121 -0.56 3.52 -10.84
CA ARG A 121 0.90 3.33 -10.72
C ARG A 121 1.41 3.70 -9.32
N ARG A 122 0.95 4.81 -8.74
CA ARG A 122 1.30 5.24 -7.37
C ARG A 122 0.88 4.17 -6.35
N PHE A 123 -0.37 3.71 -6.42
CA PHE A 123 -0.89 2.65 -5.57
C PHE A 123 -0.09 1.35 -5.72
N VAL A 124 0.07 0.85 -6.96
CA VAL A 124 0.78 -0.41 -7.24
C VAL A 124 2.24 -0.36 -6.76
N SER A 125 2.91 0.78 -6.94
CA SER A 125 4.30 0.94 -6.47
C SER A 125 4.39 0.83 -4.95
N ARG A 126 3.42 1.41 -4.23
CA ARG A 126 3.32 1.31 -2.78
C ARG A 126 2.91 -0.09 -2.32
N PHE A 127 1.90 -0.66 -2.95
CA PHE A 127 1.44 -2.02 -2.68
C PHE A 127 2.57 -3.05 -2.83
N LYS A 128 3.35 -2.96 -3.92
CA LYS A 128 4.53 -3.82 -4.12
C LYS A 128 5.62 -3.59 -3.07
N ARG A 129 5.82 -2.36 -2.61
CA ARG A 129 6.80 -2.05 -1.56
C ARG A 129 6.35 -2.61 -0.22
N ASN A 130 5.09 -2.42 0.16
CA ASN A 130 4.53 -2.98 1.38
C ASN A 130 4.50 -4.50 1.35
N ASN A 131 4.10 -5.12 0.23
CA ASN A 131 4.17 -6.58 0.07
C ASN A 131 5.61 -7.11 0.10
N ARG A 132 6.60 -6.36 -0.35
CA ARG A 132 7.99 -6.76 -0.16
C ARG A 132 8.42 -6.69 1.31
N SER A 133 7.98 -5.69 2.07
CA SER A 133 8.22 -5.64 3.52
C SER A 133 7.36 -6.66 4.27
N ASN A 134 6.09 -6.83 3.91
CA ASN A 134 5.18 -7.82 4.51
C ASN A 134 5.44 -9.25 3.99
N SER A 135 5.97 -9.43 2.77
CA SER A 135 6.45 -10.74 2.30
C SER A 135 7.63 -11.26 3.14
N PHE A 136 8.27 -10.37 3.92
CA PHE A 136 9.16 -10.78 5.01
C PHE A 136 8.39 -11.13 6.30
N GLU A 137 7.14 -10.66 6.48
CA GLU A 137 6.32 -10.94 7.68
C GLU A 137 5.27 -12.04 7.46
N THR A 138 4.76 -12.22 6.21
CA THR A 138 3.69 -13.16 5.87
C THR A 138 4.09 -14.25 4.88
N LEU A 139 5.36 -14.48 4.68
CA LEU A 139 5.72 -15.85 4.37
C LEU A 139 5.30 -16.63 5.62
N ASP A 140 4.22 -17.38 5.46
CA ASP A 140 3.98 -18.57 6.28
C ASP A 140 5.35 -19.20 6.47
N SER A 141 6.05 -18.79 7.50
CA SER A 141 7.34 -19.38 7.79
C SER A 141 7.03 -20.73 8.40
N THR A 142 6.78 -21.68 7.52
CA THR A 142 6.99 -23.10 7.84
C THR A 142 8.43 -23.31 8.34
N MET A 143 9.25 -22.21 8.27
CA MET A 143 10.60 -22.20 8.77
C MET A 143 10.62 -22.01 10.29
N THR A 144 10.84 -23.11 10.98
CA THR A 144 11.07 -23.10 12.43
C THR A 144 12.41 -22.45 12.77
N VAL A 145 12.55 -21.93 14.00
CA VAL A 145 13.85 -21.42 14.51
C VAL A 145 14.96 -22.45 14.35
N HIS A 146 14.66 -23.70 14.60
CA HIS A 146 15.56 -24.83 14.39
C HIS A 146 16.00 -24.98 12.92
N GLY A 147 15.04 -24.86 11.98
CA GLY A 147 15.33 -24.89 10.54
C GLY A 147 16.18 -23.70 10.10
N ALA A 148 15.91 -22.51 10.63
CA ALA A 148 16.69 -21.31 10.33
C ALA A 148 18.13 -21.40 10.85
N LEU A 149 18.35 -21.91 12.06
CA LEU A 149 19.68 -22.17 12.61
C LEU A 149 20.44 -23.22 11.78
N LYS A 150 19.76 -24.29 11.35
CA LYS A 150 20.34 -25.31 10.51
C LYS A 150 20.77 -24.78 9.13
N LEU A 151 19.96 -23.92 8.51
CA LEU A 151 20.29 -23.24 7.24
C LEU A 151 21.51 -22.33 7.35
N LEU A 152 21.72 -21.72 8.52
CA LEU A 152 22.87 -20.89 8.81
C LEU A 152 24.07 -21.69 9.34
N ASN A 153 24.02 -23.02 9.29
CA ASN A 153 25.07 -23.92 9.83
C ASN A 153 25.41 -23.62 11.31
N LEU A 154 24.41 -23.15 12.07
CA LEU A 154 24.55 -22.87 13.49
C LEU A 154 24.07 -24.06 14.33
N SER A 155 24.69 -24.24 15.50
CA SER A 155 24.31 -25.33 16.42
C SER A 155 22.84 -25.23 16.81
N THR A 156 22.14 -26.34 16.76
CA THR A 156 20.72 -26.46 17.15
C THR A 156 20.53 -27.14 18.50
N SER A 157 21.65 -27.39 19.24
CA SER A 157 21.59 -28.04 20.56
C SER A 157 20.88 -27.17 21.59
N ALA A 158 20.07 -27.79 22.44
CA ALA A 158 19.42 -27.09 23.54
C ALA A 158 20.50 -26.48 24.46
N GLY A 159 20.38 -25.15 24.71
CA GLY A 159 21.36 -24.42 25.53
C GLY A 159 22.48 -23.75 24.78
N SER A 160 22.60 -23.88 23.45
CA SER A 160 23.57 -23.11 22.66
C SER A 160 23.16 -21.64 22.61
N ALA A 161 23.96 -20.78 23.25
CA ALA A 161 23.76 -19.34 23.20
C ALA A 161 24.25 -18.79 21.85
N HIS A 162 23.30 -18.34 21.02
CA HIS A 162 23.61 -17.61 19.79
C HIS A 162 23.55 -16.11 20.03
N THR A 163 24.61 -15.41 19.67
CA THR A 163 24.62 -13.95 19.64
C THR A 163 24.23 -13.47 18.24
N PHE A 164 23.57 -12.32 18.16
CA PHE A 164 23.21 -11.70 16.88
C PHE A 164 24.42 -11.52 15.95
N ARG A 165 25.62 -11.29 16.52
CA ARG A 165 26.87 -11.20 15.79
C ARG A 165 27.20 -12.50 15.06
N LYS A 166 27.11 -13.66 15.75
CA LYS A 166 27.35 -14.98 15.13
C LYS A 166 26.37 -15.29 14.01
N ILE A 167 25.08 -14.94 14.21
CA ILE A 167 24.04 -15.12 13.18
C ILE A 167 24.36 -14.30 11.94
N ARG A 168 24.81 -13.05 12.12
CA ARG A 168 25.17 -12.14 11.02
C ARG A 168 26.42 -12.61 10.27
N GLU A 169 27.41 -13.13 10.96
CA GLU A 169 28.66 -13.68 10.37
C GLU A 169 28.33 -14.94 9.55
N ALA A 170 27.57 -15.87 10.09
CA ALA A 170 27.11 -17.07 9.40
C ALA A 170 26.29 -16.74 8.13
N TYR A 171 25.33 -15.79 8.24
CA TYR A 171 24.58 -15.35 7.08
C TYR A 171 25.48 -14.79 5.98
N LYS A 172 26.44 -13.92 6.30
CA LYS A 172 27.36 -13.35 5.32
C LYS A 172 28.18 -14.39 4.59
N SER A 173 28.69 -15.38 5.30
CA SER A 173 29.47 -16.46 4.72
C SER A 173 28.67 -17.25 3.70
N ILE A 174 27.48 -17.71 4.07
CA ILE A 174 26.64 -18.53 3.20
C ILE A 174 26.04 -17.69 2.05
N ALA A 175 25.73 -16.41 2.28
CA ALA A 175 25.22 -15.52 1.25
C ALA A 175 26.22 -15.32 0.10
N LEU A 176 27.52 -15.28 0.38
CA LEU A 176 28.57 -15.20 -0.65
C LEU A 176 28.62 -16.46 -1.52
N GLU A 177 28.39 -17.63 -0.92
CA GLU A 177 28.40 -18.92 -1.63
C GLU A 177 27.12 -19.16 -2.44
N THR A 178 25.97 -18.69 -1.93
CA THR A 178 24.65 -18.91 -2.55
C THR A 178 24.19 -17.78 -3.44
N HIS A 179 25.01 -16.72 -3.62
CA HIS A 179 24.64 -15.57 -4.45
C HIS A 179 24.49 -15.99 -5.92
N PRO A 180 23.42 -15.51 -6.63
CA PRO A 180 23.22 -15.84 -8.04
C PRO A 180 24.43 -15.52 -8.94
N ASP A 181 25.12 -14.40 -8.67
CA ASP A 181 26.32 -13.99 -9.42
C ASP A 181 27.52 -14.93 -9.18
N ALA A 182 27.52 -15.68 -8.08
CA ALA A 182 28.53 -16.69 -7.78
C ALA A 182 28.12 -18.12 -8.24
N GLY A 183 27.01 -18.23 -9.00
CA GLY A 183 26.50 -19.52 -9.48
C GLY A 183 25.51 -20.20 -8.51
N GLY A 184 25.08 -19.49 -7.46
CA GLY A 184 24.08 -19.99 -6.51
C GLY A 184 22.65 -19.89 -7.05
N SER A 185 21.70 -20.52 -6.33
CA SER A 185 20.28 -20.53 -6.69
C SER A 185 19.52 -19.38 -6.03
N THR A 186 18.68 -18.67 -6.78
CA THR A 186 17.77 -17.62 -6.30
C THR A 186 16.86 -18.15 -5.17
N ASP A 187 16.40 -19.40 -5.27
CA ASP A 187 15.56 -20.01 -4.24
C ASP A 187 16.30 -20.31 -2.95
N GLN A 188 17.58 -20.71 -3.05
CA GLN A 188 18.43 -20.91 -1.88
C GLN A 188 18.71 -19.58 -1.18
N MET A 189 19.02 -18.54 -1.95
CA MET A 189 19.24 -17.20 -1.41
C MET A 189 17.97 -16.64 -0.74
N ARG A 190 16.79 -16.90 -1.31
CA ARG A 190 15.51 -16.52 -0.70
C ARG A 190 15.32 -17.20 0.66
N LYS A 191 15.47 -18.52 0.74
CA LYS A 191 15.35 -19.28 2.00
C LYS A 191 16.37 -18.82 3.05
N LEU A 192 17.59 -18.51 2.63
CA LEU A 192 18.63 -17.98 3.51
C LEU A 192 18.24 -16.60 4.08
N ASN A 193 17.69 -15.72 3.25
CA ASN A 193 17.20 -14.42 3.68
C ASN A 193 16.05 -14.56 4.69
N GLU A 194 15.12 -15.48 4.47
CA GLU A 194 14.02 -15.79 5.39
C GLU A 194 14.55 -16.25 6.75
N ALA A 195 15.48 -17.20 6.75
CA ALA A 195 16.14 -17.69 7.96
C ALA A 195 16.81 -16.58 8.76
N TYR A 196 17.54 -15.72 8.06
CA TYR A 196 18.23 -14.59 8.70
C TYR A 196 17.25 -13.58 9.31
N GLN A 197 16.16 -13.24 8.62
CA GLN A 197 15.18 -12.30 9.15
C GLN A 197 14.46 -12.86 10.39
N LEU A 198 14.09 -14.14 10.37
CA LEU A 198 13.48 -14.80 11.54
C LEU A 198 14.40 -14.73 12.77
N LEU A 199 15.68 -15.08 12.59
CA LEU A 199 16.66 -15.04 13.69
C LEU A 199 17.02 -13.63 14.10
N LYS A 200 17.07 -12.66 13.17
CA LYS A 200 17.27 -11.25 13.45
C LYS A 200 16.18 -10.68 14.36
N ASN A 201 14.91 -11.03 14.11
CA ASN A 201 13.80 -10.57 14.92
C ASN A 201 13.83 -11.15 16.35
N LEU A 202 14.31 -12.40 16.49
CA LEU A 202 14.40 -13.07 17.79
C LEU A 202 15.60 -12.64 18.64
N TYR A 203 16.74 -12.34 18.01
CA TYR A 203 18.02 -12.11 18.71
C TYR A 203 18.51 -10.65 18.68
N ARG A 204 17.71 -9.72 18.15
CA ARG A 204 18.04 -8.29 18.10
C ARG A 204 17.55 -7.49 19.31
N ASN A 205 16.79 -8.11 20.22
CA ASN A 205 16.37 -7.46 21.46
C ASN A 205 17.53 -7.28 22.43
#